data_fdeb2a2720db7a62d8056d7a70c9a598
#
_entry.id   fdeb2a2720db7a62d8056d7a70c9a598
#
_cell.length_a   1.000
_cell.length_b   1.000
_cell.length_c   1.000
_cell.angle_alpha   90.00
_cell.angle_beta   90.00
_cell.angle_gamma   90.00
#
_symmetry.space_group_name_H-M   'P 1'
#
loop_
_entity.id
_entity.type
_entity.pdbx_description
1 polymer ?
#
loop_
_entity_poly.entity_id
_entity_poly.type
_entity_poly.pdbx_seq_one_letter_code
_entity_poly.pdbx_strand_id
1 'polypeptide(L)'
;MGCGICGFVGLSDKPLLKSMCDAIRHRGPDKADYYLDSDVGLGIDRLKIIDLATGDQPIHNEDGSVWVVFNGEIYNYLELKKELEGLGHRFYTASDTETLVHAYEAWGSLCVNHLRGMFAFAIWDAKAKTLFVARDRFGKKPLYYALAGDGVFLFASELKSLLRYEGLGRTLDYDAVDHYFTYMYVPSPLSIFKEVRKLPPGSYATYSKGRLSVTQYWDFKPNPDSTMDEDSLTELLFHSIQDAVKVRMRSDVPLGAFLSGGIDSSTVVAFMSRLSEQPVTTVSIGFDTGTDETGYARQVAEFLGTDHHEYTVTPDAHKLLPRLVWHFDEPFADHSMIPTYLLSEVTRKEVTVALSGDGGDEVFMGYPFLLDPKSYSLYSKVPASLRRPSLKVLRALPINSQARRMAQHAYEKGYADQSYGERLTMRVTLLDEGGLRGLYSKERLAAQPVARTYEYYGNLMRDCPSKDPLDVVDYATVRGYLEEDILVKVDRMSMAVSLEVRCPLLDQELVTLVERMPSNLKIRGRESKYIFKKMAVKKGLIPKEIAFRKKQGFGAPIESWMQRQWKEVVSSALDPVVTKGYTGMFDREKVQSLMEDPYLNSNKLFSLVVFVTWYKMYVENDLVGVPENGMGVVA
;
A
#
# COMPACT_ATOMS: atom_id res chain seq x y z
N MET A 1 9.17 -0.83 -13.93
CA MET A 1 10.43 -0.33 -13.34
C MET A 1 10.13 0.43 -12.05
N GLY A 2 10.61 -0.07 -10.91
CA GLY A 2 10.49 0.62 -9.62
C GLY A 2 11.45 1.80 -9.54
N CYS A 3 11.06 2.97 -10.04
CA CYS A 3 11.90 4.16 -10.13
C CYS A 3 11.49 5.24 -9.12
N GLY A 4 12.28 6.29 -9.01
CA GLY A 4 11.91 7.55 -8.38
C GLY A 4 11.71 8.63 -9.44
N ILE A 5 10.54 9.26 -9.51
CA ILE A 5 10.29 10.39 -10.40
C ILE A 5 10.03 11.65 -9.60
N CYS A 6 10.44 12.80 -10.13
CA CYS A 6 10.14 14.11 -9.58
C CYS A 6 10.19 15.19 -10.67
N GLY A 7 9.65 16.36 -10.35
CA GLY A 7 9.74 17.49 -11.25
C GLY A 7 8.91 18.67 -10.80
N PHE A 8 8.96 19.72 -11.62
CA PHE A 8 8.26 20.99 -11.38
C PHE A 8 7.87 21.68 -12.68
N VAL A 9 6.92 22.60 -12.59
CA VAL A 9 6.54 23.55 -13.64
C VAL A 9 6.52 24.96 -13.05
N GLY A 10 7.01 25.95 -13.81
CA GLY A 10 7.14 27.33 -13.40
C GLY A 10 8.54 27.74 -12.97
N LEU A 11 9.51 26.86 -13.13
CA LEU A 11 10.92 27.06 -12.80
C LEU A 11 11.86 26.52 -13.88
N SER A 12 13.12 27.00 -13.85
CA SER A 12 14.26 26.38 -14.52
C SER A 12 15.43 26.32 -13.53
N ASP A 13 15.47 25.25 -12.71
CA ASP A 13 16.44 25.10 -11.62
C ASP A 13 17.02 23.66 -11.61
N LYS A 14 18.19 23.49 -12.23
CA LYS A 14 18.89 22.18 -12.29
C LYS A 14 19.41 21.71 -10.93
N PRO A 15 19.99 22.55 -10.06
CA PRO A 15 20.38 22.18 -8.71
C PRO A 15 19.21 21.63 -7.88
N LEU A 16 18.06 22.31 -7.92
CA LEU A 16 16.84 21.83 -7.25
C LEU A 16 16.41 20.46 -7.78
N LEU A 17 16.29 20.31 -9.12
CA LEU A 17 15.88 19.05 -9.73
C LEU A 17 16.80 17.91 -9.33
N LYS A 18 18.11 18.14 -9.31
CA LYS A 18 19.09 17.17 -8.84
C LYS A 18 18.88 16.82 -7.36
N SER A 19 18.66 17.82 -6.50
CA SER A 19 18.41 17.60 -5.06
C SER A 19 17.12 16.81 -4.82
N MET A 20 16.07 17.04 -5.63
CA MET A 20 14.83 16.29 -5.59
C MET A 20 15.04 14.81 -5.95
N CYS A 21 15.81 14.50 -6.99
CA CYS A 21 16.20 13.14 -7.35
C CYS A 21 17.07 12.49 -6.26
N ASP A 22 18.13 13.16 -5.81
CA ASP A 22 19.03 12.62 -4.78
C ASP A 22 18.26 12.17 -3.52
N ALA A 23 17.14 12.83 -3.18
CA ALA A 23 16.29 12.46 -2.04
C ALA A 23 15.57 11.11 -2.21
N ILE A 24 15.38 10.64 -3.45
CA ILE A 24 14.65 9.41 -3.79
C ILE A 24 15.51 8.37 -4.53
N ARG A 25 16.84 8.56 -4.51
CA ARG A 25 17.79 7.72 -5.22
C ARG A 25 17.74 6.23 -4.83
N HIS A 26 17.36 5.92 -3.58
CA HIS A 26 17.18 4.55 -3.11
C HIS A 26 16.15 3.76 -3.94
N ARG A 27 15.21 4.43 -4.63
CA ARG A 27 14.23 3.76 -5.48
C ARG A 27 14.86 3.24 -6.78
N GLY A 28 15.81 3.98 -7.35
CA GLY A 28 16.43 3.62 -8.61
C GLY A 28 17.90 4.04 -8.68
N PRO A 29 18.81 3.24 -8.11
CA PRO A 29 20.21 3.62 -7.97
C PRO A 29 21.03 3.50 -9.26
N ASP A 30 20.47 2.86 -10.32
CA ASP A 30 21.25 2.48 -11.51
C ASP A 30 21.59 3.67 -12.42
N LYS A 31 20.68 4.64 -12.55
CA LYS A 31 20.91 5.85 -13.35
C LYS A 31 19.98 7.00 -12.93
N ALA A 32 20.57 8.19 -12.74
CA ALA A 32 19.82 9.46 -12.65
C ALA A 32 19.94 10.23 -13.96
N ASP A 33 18.84 10.79 -14.46
CA ASP A 33 18.81 11.63 -15.64
C ASP A 33 17.69 12.69 -15.59
N TYR A 34 17.78 13.72 -16.43
CA TYR A 34 16.96 14.93 -16.31
C TYR A 34 16.60 15.50 -17.69
N TYR A 35 15.37 15.98 -17.81
CA TYR A 35 14.97 16.94 -18.83
C TYR A 35 14.72 18.29 -18.17
N LEU A 36 15.28 19.35 -18.70
CA LEU A 36 15.12 20.72 -18.21
C LEU A 36 14.91 21.67 -19.39
N ASP A 37 13.85 22.45 -19.31
CA ASP A 37 13.55 23.55 -20.22
C ASP A 37 13.39 24.86 -19.41
N SER A 38 13.02 25.95 -20.05
CA SER A 38 12.82 27.25 -19.42
C SER A 38 11.79 27.27 -18.30
N ASP A 39 10.87 26.33 -18.29
CA ASP A 39 9.59 26.37 -17.54
C ASP A 39 9.28 25.06 -16.82
N VAL A 40 10.07 24.00 -17.04
CA VAL A 40 9.81 22.66 -16.54
C VAL A 40 11.10 21.91 -16.27
N GLY A 41 11.09 21.13 -15.19
CA GLY A 41 12.09 20.12 -14.90
C GLY A 41 11.45 18.76 -14.67
N LEU A 42 11.92 17.70 -15.34
CA LEU A 42 11.56 16.32 -15.11
C LEU A 42 12.80 15.54 -14.71
N GLY A 43 12.75 14.80 -13.62
CA GLY A 43 13.86 14.02 -13.09
C GLY A 43 13.46 12.56 -12.82
N ILE A 44 14.41 11.68 -12.99
CA ILE A 44 14.27 10.23 -12.79
C ILE A 44 15.50 9.65 -12.11
N ASP A 45 15.26 8.79 -11.12
CA ASP A 45 16.22 7.81 -10.62
C ASP A 45 15.73 6.43 -11.04
N ARG A 46 16.44 5.81 -11.99
CA ARG A 46 16.03 4.60 -12.68
C ARG A 46 16.55 3.33 -11.98
N LEU A 47 15.65 2.37 -11.74
CA LEU A 47 15.99 0.96 -11.53
C LEU A 47 15.78 0.24 -12.87
N LYS A 48 16.84 -0.32 -13.45
CA LYS A 48 16.82 -0.96 -14.78
C LYS A 48 16.20 -2.36 -14.69
N ILE A 49 15.07 -2.59 -15.36
CA ILE A 49 14.36 -3.87 -15.36
C ILE A 49 13.99 -4.33 -16.76
N ILE A 50 13.43 -3.44 -17.60
CA ILE A 50 13.13 -3.69 -19.02
C ILE A 50 13.95 -2.73 -19.87
N ASP A 51 14.50 -3.23 -20.97
CA ASP A 51 15.35 -2.51 -21.89
C ASP A 51 16.54 -1.84 -21.19
N LEU A 52 17.51 -2.66 -20.82
CA LEU A 52 18.69 -2.22 -20.07
C LEU A 52 19.58 -1.26 -20.87
N ALA A 53 19.50 -1.30 -22.21
CA ALA A 53 20.37 -0.58 -23.13
C ALA A 53 19.79 0.76 -23.60
N THR A 54 18.53 0.79 -24.07
CA THR A 54 17.94 1.96 -24.74
C THR A 54 16.82 2.62 -23.95
N GLY A 55 16.29 1.96 -22.91
CA GLY A 55 15.15 2.44 -22.10
C GLY A 55 15.49 3.51 -21.06
N ASP A 56 16.62 4.22 -21.18
CA ASP A 56 16.96 5.31 -20.25
C ASP A 56 15.99 6.49 -20.41
N GLN A 57 15.50 6.99 -19.28
CA GLN A 57 14.52 8.09 -19.20
C GLN A 57 15.23 9.40 -18.81
N PRO A 58 14.66 10.59 -19.09
CA PRO A 58 13.36 10.85 -19.73
C PRO A 58 13.29 10.42 -21.21
N ILE A 59 12.13 9.88 -21.65
CA ILE A 59 11.88 9.46 -23.03
C ILE A 59 10.97 10.49 -23.71
N HIS A 60 11.09 10.65 -25.04
CA HIS A 60 10.33 11.60 -25.82
C HIS A 60 9.73 10.99 -27.08
N ASN A 61 8.79 11.71 -27.71
CA ASN A 61 8.25 11.37 -29.02
C ASN A 61 9.21 11.72 -30.17
N GLU A 62 8.82 11.49 -31.42
CA GLU A 62 9.65 11.64 -32.60
C GLU A 62 10.24 13.04 -32.80
N ASP A 63 9.51 14.11 -32.43
CA ASP A 63 9.93 15.51 -32.61
C ASP A 63 10.43 16.17 -31.31
N GLY A 64 10.48 15.44 -30.18
CA GLY A 64 10.94 15.95 -28.90
C GLY A 64 9.99 16.95 -28.23
N SER A 65 8.71 16.97 -28.63
CA SER A 65 7.72 17.88 -28.07
C SER A 65 6.96 17.30 -26.88
N VAL A 66 6.97 15.97 -26.70
CA VAL A 66 6.34 15.27 -25.57
C VAL A 66 7.39 14.46 -24.83
N TRP A 67 7.53 14.70 -23.53
CA TRP A 67 8.54 14.05 -22.67
C TRP A 67 7.88 13.32 -21.51
N VAL A 68 8.40 12.15 -21.12
CA VAL A 68 7.88 11.36 -19.99
C VAL A 68 8.96 10.96 -19.01
N VAL A 69 8.62 10.98 -17.72
CA VAL A 69 9.29 10.25 -16.64
C VAL A 69 8.29 9.30 -16.00
N PHE A 70 8.72 8.07 -15.72
CA PHE A 70 7.84 6.96 -15.38
C PHE A 70 8.42 6.08 -14.27
N ASN A 71 7.61 5.84 -13.26
CA ASN A 71 7.82 4.87 -12.20
C ASN A 71 6.74 3.79 -12.32
N GLY A 72 7.10 2.59 -12.77
CA GLY A 72 6.14 1.49 -12.91
C GLY A 72 6.47 0.51 -14.02
N GLU A 73 5.45 -0.22 -14.45
CA GLU A 73 5.53 -1.23 -15.52
C GLU A 73 4.22 -1.25 -16.30
N ILE A 74 4.27 -1.16 -17.63
CA ILE A 74 3.12 -1.31 -18.53
C ILE A 74 3.17 -2.71 -19.12
N TYR A 75 2.44 -3.65 -18.55
CA TYR A 75 2.51 -5.08 -18.90
C TYR A 75 2.03 -5.41 -20.31
N ASN A 76 1.14 -4.59 -20.89
CA ASN A 76 0.65 -4.75 -22.26
C ASN A 76 1.38 -3.86 -23.28
N TYR A 77 2.62 -3.44 -22.98
CA TYR A 77 3.36 -2.51 -23.85
C TYR A 77 3.64 -3.07 -25.24
N LEU A 78 3.83 -4.38 -25.40
CA LEU A 78 4.08 -5.00 -26.70
C LEU A 78 2.85 -4.93 -27.63
N GLU A 79 1.68 -5.13 -27.05
CA GLU A 79 0.39 -5.03 -27.73
C GLU A 79 0.11 -3.56 -28.11
N LEU A 80 0.31 -2.64 -27.16
CA LEU A 80 0.17 -1.19 -27.39
C LEU A 80 1.15 -0.67 -28.44
N LYS A 81 2.41 -1.09 -28.38
CA LYS A 81 3.43 -0.71 -29.38
C LYS A 81 2.97 -1.05 -30.79
N LYS A 82 2.46 -2.28 -30.99
CA LYS A 82 1.96 -2.72 -32.29
C LYS A 82 0.76 -1.90 -32.77
N GLU A 83 -0.16 -1.54 -31.87
CA GLU A 83 -1.30 -0.68 -32.17
C GLU A 83 -0.84 0.74 -32.56
N LEU A 84 0.06 1.34 -31.77
CA LEU A 84 0.58 2.69 -31.99
C LEU A 84 1.45 2.78 -33.26
N GLU A 85 2.25 1.76 -33.58
CA GLU A 85 2.95 1.66 -34.86
C GLU A 85 1.96 1.63 -36.03
N GLY A 86 0.81 0.95 -35.86
CA GLY A 86 -0.28 0.95 -36.84
C GLY A 86 -0.94 2.33 -37.02
N LEU A 87 -0.89 3.20 -36.03
CA LEU A 87 -1.31 4.60 -36.09
C LEU A 87 -0.26 5.55 -36.67
N GLY A 88 0.96 5.04 -36.95
CA GLY A 88 2.04 5.79 -37.62
C GLY A 88 3.17 6.25 -36.67
N HIS A 89 3.10 5.94 -35.37
CA HIS A 89 4.17 6.26 -34.43
C HIS A 89 5.43 5.41 -34.68
N ARG A 90 6.59 5.97 -34.36
CA ARG A 90 7.89 5.30 -34.54
C ARG A 90 8.63 5.22 -33.21
N PHE A 91 8.91 4.00 -32.80
CA PHE A 91 9.62 3.70 -31.56
C PHE A 91 11.13 3.63 -31.80
N TYR A 92 11.92 4.22 -30.91
CA TYR A 92 13.37 4.16 -30.92
C TYR A 92 13.95 3.34 -29.76
N THR A 93 13.08 2.91 -28.80
CA THR A 93 13.46 2.03 -27.69
C THR A 93 12.69 0.71 -27.75
N ALA A 94 13.13 -0.26 -26.93
CA ALA A 94 12.36 -1.47 -26.63
C ALA A 94 11.63 -1.36 -25.27
N SER A 95 11.65 -0.18 -24.63
CA SER A 95 11.07 0.07 -23.33
C SER A 95 9.55 0.20 -23.37
N ASP A 96 8.90 -0.27 -22.31
CA ASP A 96 7.49 -0.01 -22.04
C ASP A 96 7.19 1.49 -21.83
N THR A 97 8.17 2.26 -21.35
CA THR A 97 8.04 3.71 -21.11
C THR A 97 7.71 4.50 -22.38
N GLU A 98 8.27 4.14 -23.55
CA GLU A 98 8.02 4.86 -24.78
C GLU A 98 6.56 4.75 -25.25
N THR A 99 5.86 3.66 -24.87
CA THR A 99 4.44 3.52 -25.19
C THR A 99 3.59 4.62 -24.56
N LEU A 100 4.04 5.24 -23.45
CA LEU A 100 3.29 6.30 -22.76
C LEU A 100 3.26 7.60 -23.56
N VAL A 101 4.37 8.01 -24.19
CA VAL A 101 4.39 9.24 -24.99
C VAL A 101 3.49 9.10 -26.21
N HIS A 102 3.58 7.99 -26.94
CA HIS A 102 2.78 7.75 -28.12
C HIS A 102 1.30 7.48 -27.79
N ALA A 103 1.00 6.81 -26.66
CA ALA A 103 -0.36 6.66 -26.17
C ALA A 103 -0.99 8.01 -25.79
N TYR A 104 -0.21 8.93 -25.20
CA TYR A 104 -0.68 10.29 -24.92
C TYR A 104 -0.95 11.09 -26.21
N GLU A 105 -0.09 10.98 -27.20
CA GLU A 105 -0.32 11.62 -28.51
C GLU A 105 -1.58 11.09 -29.20
N ALA A 106 -1.78 9.76 -29.18
CA ALA A 106 -2.92 9.12 -29.83
C ALA A 106 -4.25 9.38 -29.13
N TRP A 107 -4.28 9.37 -27.78
CA TRP A 107 -5.54 9.35 -27.01
C TRP A 107 -5.64 10.44 -25.93
N GLY A 108 -4.66 11.32 -25.83
CA GLY A 108 -4.63 12.38 -24.81
C GLY A 108 -4.71 11.81 -23.40
N SER A 109 -5.50 12.44 -22.53
CA SER A 109 -5.70 11.99 -21.15
C SER A 109 -6.40 10.62 -21.05
N LEU A 110 -7.06 10.14 -22.09
CA LEU A 110 -7.71 8.81 -22.12
C LEU A 110 -6.70 7.67 -22.28
N CYS A 111 -5.43 7.94 -22.55
CA CYS A 111 -4.36 6.94 -22.64
C CYS A 111 -4.33 6.01 -21.41
N VAL A 112 -4.64 6.50 -20.22
CA VAL A 112 -4.70 5.71 -18.98
C VAL A 112 -5.68 4.53 -19.03
N ASN A 113 -6.70 4.58 -19.88
CA ASN A 113 -7.68 3.51 -20.03
C ASN A 113 -7.11 2.32 -20.81
N HIS A 114 -6.13 2.54 -21.69
CA HIS A 114 -5.47 1.52 -22.50
C HIS A 114 -4.33 0.81 -21.74
N LEU A 115 -3.87 1.39 -20.63
CA LEU A 115 -2.73 0.86 -19.89
C LEU A 115 -3.14 -0.28 -18.95
N ARG A 116 -2.46 -1.43 -19.06
CA ARG A 116 -2.50 -2.52 -18.09
C ARG A 116 -1.17 -2.55 -17.36
N GLY A 117 -1.15 -2.04 -16.11
CA GLY A 117 0.12 -1.86 -15.41
C GLY A 117 -0.01 -1.45 -13.95
N MET A 118 1.14 -1.12 -13.39
CA MET A 118 1.31 -0.38 -12.15
C MET A 118 2.15 0.84 -12.49
N PHE A 119 1.69 2.04 -12.17
CA PHE A 119 2.35 3.24 -12.66
C PHE A 119 2.08 4.50 -11.86
N ALA A 120 3.10 5.34 -11.82
CA ALA A 120 3.01 6.78 -11.66
C ALA A 120 3.90 7.41 -12.72
N PHE A 121 3.38 8.32 -13.52
CA PHE A 121 4.15 9.00 -14.56
C PHE A 121 3.79 10.47 -14.69
N ALA A 122 4.70 11.23 -15.27
CA ALA A 122 4.49 12.61 -15.65
C ALA A 122 4.90 12.81 -17.09
N ILE A 123 3.98 13.38 -17.89
CA ILE A 123 4.19 13.74 -19.29
C ILE A 123 4.12 15.26 -19.42
N TRP A 124 5.17 15.85 -20.01
CA TRP A 124 5.22 17.25 -20.40
C TRP A 124 4.97 17.39 -21.89
N ASP A 125 3.89 18.07 -22.26
CA ASP A 125 3.62 18.51 -23.63
C ASP A 125 4.12 19.96 -23.79
N ALA A 126 5.25 20.12 -24.47
CA ALA A 126 5.89 21.42 -24.66
C ALA A 126 5.10 22.34 -25.58
N LYS A 127 4.32 21.80 -26.53
CA LYS A 127 3.46 22.58 -27.43
C LYS A 127 2.23 23.11 -26.70
N ALA A 128 1.56 22.25 -25.92
CA ALA A 128 0.38 22.63 -25.14
C ALA A 128 0.73 23.38 -23.84
N LYS A 129 2.01 23.35 -23.42
CA LYS A 129 2.45 23.85 -22.10
C LYS A 129 1.64 23.21 -20.98
N THR A 130 1.51 21.89 -21.02
CA THR A 130 0.68 21.10 -20.10
C THR A 130 1.50 19.97 -19.49
N LEU A 131 1.47 19.88 -18.18
CA LEU A 131 1.91 18.71 -17.45
C LEU A 131 0.72 17.80 -17.19
N PHE A 132 0.82 16.55 -17.61
CA PHE A 132 -0.13 15.46 -17.34
C PHE A 132 0.52 14.46 -16.42
N VAL A 133 -0.06 14.23 -15.24
CA VAL A 133 0.42 13.23 -14.27
C VAL A 133 -0.66 12.22 -14.00
N ALA A 134 -0.31 10.93 -13.90
CA ALA A 134 -1.28 9.87 -13.68
C ALA A 134 -0.77 8.83 -12.69
N ARG A 135 -1.70 8.21 -11.95
CA ARG A 135 -1.45 7.14 -10.97
C ARG A 135 -2.33 5.94 -11.29
N ASP A 136 -1.79 4.73 -11.17
CA ASP A 136 -2.49 3.48 -11.50
C ASP A 136 -3.76 3.27 -10.66
N ARG A 137 -4.60 2.33 -11.12
CA ARG A 137 -5.95 2.06 -10.60
C ARG A 137 -5.99 1.86 -9.09
N PHE A 138 -5.03 1.12 -8.53
CA PHE A 138 -4.95 0.83 -7.08
C PHE A 138 -3.93 1.71 -6.35
N GLY A 139 -3.23 2.62 -7.05
CA GLY A 139 -2.18 3.42 -6.44
C GLY A 139 -0.96 2.62 -5.99
N LYS A 140 -0.64 1.51 -6.69
CA LYS A 140 0.54 0.68 -6.42
C LYS A 140 1.83 1.48 -6.45
N LYS A 141 1.89 2.51 -7.31
CA LYS A 141 3.00 3.46 -7.34
C LYS A 141 2.58 4.79 -6.73
N PRO A 142 3.39 5.36 -5.83
CA PRO A 142 3.06 6.61 -5.14
C PRO A 142 3.25 7.81 -6.05
N LEU A 143 2.42 8.84 -5.85
CA LEU A 143 2.58 10.15 -6.49
C LEU A 143 2.02 11.26 -5.58
N TYR A 144 2.90 12.18 -5.21
CA TYR A 144 2.59 13.39 -4.45
C TYR A 144 2.67 14.60 -5.37
N TYR A 145 1.89 15.63 -5.06
CA TYR A 145 1.97 16.91 -5.75
C TYR A 145 1.71 18.10 -4.80
N ALA A 146 2.19 19.26 -5.18
CA ALA A 146 1.96 20.52 -4.48
C ALA A 146 1.88 21.68 -5.46
N LEU A 147 1.08 22.68 -5.11
CA LEU A 147 1.11 24.00 -5.74
C LEU A 147 1.60 24.99 -4.70
N ALA A 148 2.84 25.46 -4.83
CA ALA A 148 3.45 26.40 -3.92
C ALA A 148 2.83 27.81 -4.04
N GLY A 149 2.97 28.63 -2.99
CA GLY A 149 2.36 29.96 -2.94
C GLY A 149 2.83 30.94 -4.01
N ASP A 150 3.99 30.68 -4.61
CA ASP A 150 4.56 31.44 -5.73
C ASP A 150 4.12 30.94 -7.13
N GLY A 151 3.21 29.93 -7.17
CA GLY A 151 2.66 29.38 -8.39
C GLY A 151 3.46 28.24 -9.01
N VAL A 152 4.53 27.79 -8.37
CA VAL A 152 5.30 26.61 -8.80
C VAL A 152 4.50 25.35 -8.51
N PHE A 153 4.30 24.52 -9.54
CA PHE A 153 3.74 23.18 -9.38
C PHE A 153 4.86 22.15 -9.23
N LEU A 154 4.73 21.26 -8.24
CA LEU A 154 5.72 20.22 -7.92
C LEU A 154 5.04 18.87 -7.94
N PHE A 155 5.78 17.81 -8.35
CA PHE A 155 5.36 16.43 -8.20
C PHE A 155 6.54 15.52 -7.86
N ALA A 156 6.30 14.43 -7.15
CA ALA A 156 7.31 13.40 -6.87
C ALA A 156 6.69 12.07 -6.42
N SER A 157 7.48 11.00 -6.57
CA SER A 157 7.15 9.68 -5.99
C SER A 157 7.08 9.72 -4.46
N GLU A 158 7.90 10.56 -3.81
CA GLU A 158 8.00 10.62 -2.36
C GLU A 158 8.00 12.07 -1.87
N LEU A 159 7.35 12.30 -0.72
CA LEU A 159 7.17 13.62 -0.12
C LEU A 159 8.50 14.34 0.15
N LYS A 160 9.54 13.60 0.62
CA LYS A 160 10.88 14.17 0.92
C LYS A 160 11.53 14.85 -0.28
N SER A 161 11.19 14.45 -1.50
CA SER A 161 11.63 15.07 -2.73
C SER A 161 11.01 16.45 -2.91
N LEU A 162 9.69 16.61 -2.67
CA LEU A 162 9.02 17.91 -2.72
C LEU A 162 9.56 18.89 -1.69
N LEU A 163 9.92 18.39 -0.50
CA LEU A 163 10.46 19.19 0.60
C LEU A 163 11.86 19.78 0.31
N ARG A 164 12.47 19.46 -0.83
CA ARG A 164 13.70 20.12 -1.29
C ARG A 164 13.44 21.52 -1.83
N TYR A 165 12.20 21.83 -2.20
CA TYR A 165 11.83 23.17 -2.62
C TYR A 165 11.57 24.06 -1.40
N GLU A 166 12.38 25.10 -1.22
CA GLU A 166 12.29 25.99 -0.05
C GLU A 166 11.01 26.83 -0.03
N GLY A 167 10.40 27.09 -1.21
CA GLY A 167 9.12 27.79 -1.34
C GLY A 167 7.90 26.97 -0.91
N LEU A 168 8.07 25.69 -0.58
CA LEU A 168 6.99 24.82 -0.11
C LEU A 168 6.85 24.90 1.41
N GLY A 169 5.66 25.31 1.88
CA GLY A 169 5.31 25.29 3.30
C GLY A 169 5.29 23.87 3.90
N ARG A 170 5.46 23.80 5.21
CA ARG A 170 5.44 22.55 5.99
C ARG A 170 4.47 22.64 7.17
N THR A 171 3.29 23.18 6.91
CA THR A 171 2.26 23.31 7.94
C THR A 171 1.62 21.95 8.21
N LEU A 172 1.66 21.48 9.46
CA LEU A 172 1.00 20.23 9.82
C LEU A 172 -0.51 20.29 9.51
N ASP A 173 -1.00 19.25 8.83
CA ASP A 173 -2.42 19.03 8.65
C ASP A 173 -2.94 18.22 9.83
N TYR A 174 -3.62 18.87 10.77
CA TYR A 174 -4.14 18.19 11.96
C TYR A 174 -5.22 17.17 11.64
N ASP A 175 -5.96 17.32 10.54
CA ASP A 175 -6.91 16.29 10.10
C ASP A 175 -6.14 15.02 9.66
N ALA A 176 -5.01 15.19 8.96
CA ALA A 176 -4.14 14.06 8.60
C ALA A 176 -3.53 13.40 9.85
N VAL A 177 -3.12 14.17 10.86
CA VAL A 177 -2.63 13.65 12.15
C VAL A 177 -3.72 12.85 12.86
N ASP A 178 -4.96 13.34 12.87
CA ASP A 178 -6.10 12.65 13.49
C ASP A 178 -6.40 11.34 12.75
N HIS A 179 -6.36 11.32 11.41
CA HIS A 179 -6.49 10.10 10.61
C HIS A 179 -5.36 9.11 10.89
N TYR A 180 -4.12 9.58 10.99
CA TYR A 180 -2.98 8.72 11.34
C TYR A 180 -3.18 8.01 12.69
N PHE A 181 -3.54 8.74 13.76
CA PHE A 181 -3.78 8.11 15.06
C PHE A 181 -5.05 7.26 15.09
N THR A 182 -5.97 7.46 14.14
CA THR A 182 -7.16 6.61 14.00
C THR A 182 -6.84 5.33 13.23
N TYR A 183 -6.15 5.39 12.10
CA TYR A 183 -5.99 4.29 11.15
C TYR A 183 -4.55 3.80 10.99
N MET A 184 -3.57 4.45 11.64
CA MET A 184 -2.12 4.19 11.52
C MET A 184 -1.50 4.65 10.18
N TYR A 185 -2.27 5.34 9.34
CA TYR A 185 -1.82 5.94 8.08
C TYR A 185 -2.60 7.23 7.76
N VAL A 186 -2.10 8.01 6.83
CA VAL A 186 -2.76 9.22 6.31
C VAL A 186 -3.45 8.86 4.99
N PRO A 187 -4.80 8.93 4.86
CA PRO A 187 -5.49 8.54 3.64
C PRO A 187 -5.39 9.61 2.55
N SER A 188 -5.41 9.17 1.26
CA SER A 188 -5.54 10.07 0.11
C SER A 188 -6.87 10.84 0.15
N PRO A 189 -6.92 12.09 -0.32
CA PRO A 189 -5.85 12.89 -0.92
C PRO A 189 -4.99 13.65 0.10
N LEU A 190 -5.19 13.42 1.42
CA LEU A 190 -4.45 14.11 2.46
C LEU A 190 -2.97 13.73 2.42
N SER A 191 -2.13 14.65 2.86
CA SER A 191 -0.75 14.44 3.26
C SER A 191 -0.58 15.01 4.67
N ILE A 192 0.50 14.63 5.34
CA ILE A 192 0.79 15.14 6.68
C ILE A 192 1.04 16.66 6.71
N PHE A 193 1.35 17.27 5.57
CA PHE A 193 1.47 18.72 5.39
C PHE A 193 0.32 19.27 4.52
N LYS A 194 -0.27 20.39 4.94
CA LYS A 194 -1.41 21.05 4.26
C LYS A 194 -1.15 21.42 2.81
N GLU A 195 0.09 21.77 2.49
CA GLU A 195 0.51 22.24 1.18
C GLU A 195 0.72 21.13 0.15
N VAL A 196 0.78 19.88 0.62
CA VAL A 196 1.00 18.69 -0.22
C VAL A 196 -0.27 17.85 -0.31
N ARG A 197 -0.47 17.21 -1.44
CA ARG A 197 -1.55 16.24 -1.65
C ARG A 197 -1.00 14.95 -2.29
N LYS A 198 -1.65 13.83 -2.00
CA LYS A 198 -1.49 12.58 -2.75
C LYS A 198 -2.42 12.60 -3.95
N LEU A 199 -1.94 12.21 -5.13
CA LEU A 199 -2.84 11.92 -6.24
C LEU A 199 -3.60 10.63 -5.91
N PRO A 200 -4.95 10.64 -5.84
CA PRO A 200 -5.71 9.45 -5.49
C PRO A 200 -5.47 8.29 -6.48
N PRO A 201 -5.59 7.03 -6.04
CA PRO A 201 -5.59 5.88 -6.93
C PRO A 201 -6.61 6.02 -8.06
N GLY A 202 -6.29 5.47 -9.25
CA GLY A 202 -7.17 5.54 -10.40
C GLY A 202 -7.44 6.96 -10.91
N SER A 203 -6.49 7.89 -10.71
CA SER A 203 -6.67 9.29 -11.05
C SER A 203 -5.51 9.84 -11.88
N TYR A 204 -5.81 10.87 -12.63
CA TYR A 204 -4.81 11.73 -13.28
C TYR A 204 -5.04 13.20 -12.93
N ALA A 205 -4.01 14.00 -13.08
CA ALA A 205 -4.13 15.45 -12.98
C ALA A 205 -3.49 16.13 -14.20
N THR A 206 -4.04 17.28 -14.58
CA THR A 206 -3.49 18.17 -15.60
C THR A 206 -3.19 19.52 -14.98
N TYR A 207 -1.97 20.01 -15.23
CA TYR A 207 -1.58 21.35 -14.83
C TYR A 207 -1.17 22.17 -16.05
N SER A 208 -1.87 23.27 -16.30
CA SER A 208 -1.59 24.17 -17.41
C SER A 208 -2.02 25.59 -17.06
N LYS A 209 -1.18 26.58 -17.38
CA LYS A 209 -1.49 28.02 -17.19
C LYS A 209 -1.95 28.34 -15.75
N GLY A 210 -1.32 27.76 -14.73
CA GLY A 210 -1.65 27.96 -13.32
C GLY A 210 -2.93 27.26 -12.84
N ARG A 211 -3.55 26.42 -13.66
CA ARG A 211 -4.77 25.69 -13.31
C ARG A 211 -4.49 24.19 -13.16
N LEU A 212 -4.86 23.64 -12.02
CA LEU A 212 -4.81 22.23 -11.71
C LEU A 212 -6.21 21.62 -11.81
N SER A 213 -6.34 20.50 -12.51
CA SER A 213 -7.56 19.68 -12.54
C SER A 213 -7.20 18.24 -12.22
N VAL A 214 -7.92 17.63 -11.29
CA VAL A 214 -7.79 16.20 -10.92
C VAL A 214 -9.03 15.46 -11.37
N THR A 215 -8.84 14.33 -12.05
CA THR A 215 -9.93 13.50 -12.58
C THR A 215 -9.70 12.04 -12.20
N GLN A 216 -10.71 11.41 -11.61
CA GLN A 216 -10.72 9.97 -11.39
C GLN A 216 -11.15 9.27 -12.68
N TYR A 217 -10.31 8.36 -13.20
CA TYR A 217 -10.61 7.60 -14.43
C TYR A 217 -11.06 6.18 -14.14
N TRP A 218 -10.82 5.67 -12.93
CA TRP A 218 -11.19 4.31 -12.54
C TRP A 218 -11.59 4.27 -11.05
N ASP A 219 -12.48 3.32 -10.74
CA ASP A 219 -12.90 2.98 -9.40
C ASP A 219 -13.22 1.48 -9.31
N PHE A 220 -12.96 0.86 -8.17
CA PHE A 220 -13.39 -0.51 -7.88
C PHE A 220 -14.90 -0.55 -7.65
N LYS A 221 -15.65 -1.28 -8.49
CA LYS A 221 -17.12 -1.24 -8.46
C LYS A 221 -17.73 -2.64 -8.44
N PRO A 222 -17.95 -3.24 -7.26
CA PRO A 222 -18.68 -4.49 -7.16
C PRO A 222 -20.01 -4.41 -7.91
N ASN A 223 -20.16 -5.27 -8.93
CA ASN A 223 -21.35 -5.38 -9.76
C ASN A 223 -21.63 -6.86 -10.06
N PRO A 224 -22.07 -7.64 -9.05
CA PRO A 224 -22.17 -9.09 -9.13
C PRO A 224 -23.18 -9.55 -10.19
N ASP A 225 -22.76 -10.49 -11.03
CA ASP A 225 -23.56 -11.16 -12.03
C ASP A 225 -24.04 -12.52 -11.49
N SER A 226 -25.31 -12.58 -11.08
CA SER A 226 -25.91 -13.78 -10.50
C SER A 226 -26.11 -14.93 -11.50
N THR A 227 -25.91 -14.70 -12.80
CA THR A 227 -26.02 -15.72 -13.85
C THR A 227 -24.74 -16.56 -14.02
N MET A 228 -23.63 -16.13 -13.46
CA MET A 228 -22.36 -16.83 -13.55
C MET A 228 -22.37 -18.10 -12.70
N ASP A 229 -22.16 -19.25 -13.33
CA ASP A 229 -22.06 -20.53 -12.62
C ASP A 229 -20.66 -20.73 -12.01
N GLU A 230 -20.61 -21.51 -10.93
CA GLU A 230 -19.41 -21.69 -10.13
C GLU A 230 -18.27 -22.40 -10.89
N ASP A 231 -18.58 -23.34 -11.78
CA ASP A 231 -17.55 -24.09 -12.50
C ASP A 231 -16.96 -23.26 -13.62
N SER A 232 -17.78 -22.53 -14.39
CA SER A 232 -17.32 -21.56 -15.41
C SER A 232 -16.47 -20.47 -14.76
N LEU A 233 -16.88 -19.92 -13.61
CA LEU A 233 -16.08 -18.95 -12.85
C LEU A 233 -14.74 -19.54 -12.37
N THR A 234 -14.71 -20.80 -11.96
CA THR A 234 -13.46 -21.47 -11.56
C THR A 234 -12.48 -21.54 -12.73
N GLU A 235 -12.94 -21.84 -13.94
CA GLU A 235 -12.11 -21.87 -15.16
C GLU A 235 -11.64 -20.46 -15.55
N LEU A 236 -12.55 -19.47 -15.60
CA LEU A 236 -12.21 -18.09 -15.90
C LEU A 236 -11.16 -17.54 -14.90
N LEU A 237 -11.36 -17.80 -13.61
CA LEU A 237 -10.43 -17.38 -12.55
C LEU A 237 -9.05 -17.99 -12.74
N PHE A 238 -8.97 -19.30 -13.06
CA PHE A 238 -7.71 -19.98 -13.35
C PHE A 238 -6.96 -19.29 -14.50
N HIS A 239 -7.62 -19.04 -15.63
CA HIS A 239 -6.99 -18.42 -16.79
C HIS A 239 -6.63 -16.94 -16.54
N SER A 240 -7.47 -16.20 -15.83
CA SER A 240 -7.19 -14.78 -15.51
C SER A 240 -5.99 -14.63 -14.59
N ILE A 241 -5.83 -15.49 -13.58
CA ILE A 241 -4.65 -15.45 -12.70
C ILE A 241 -3.40 -15.91 -13.45
N GLN A 242 -3.50 -16.97 -14.27
CA GLN A 242 -2.40 -17.43 -15.10
C GLN A 242 -1.87 -16.32 -16.02
N ASP A 243 -2.78 -15.59 -16.68
CA ASP A 243 -2.42 -14.48 -17.56
C ASP A 243 -1.82 -13.31 -16.74
N ALA A 244 -2.42 -12.96 -15.61
CA ALA A 244 -1.92 -11.94 -14.72
C ALA A 244 -0.50 -12.21 -14.22
N VAL A 245 -0.17 -13.47 -13.90
CA VAL A 245 1.19 -13.89 -13.54
C VAL A 245 2.10 -13.83 -14.76
N LYS A 246 1.67 -14.40 -15.90
CA LYS A 246 2.47 -14.46 -17.14
C LYS A 246 2.97 -13.10 -17.58
N VAL A 247 2.10 -12.08 -17.65
CA VAL A 247 2.51 -10.74 -18.09
C VAL A 247 3.46 -10.06 -17.10
N ARG A 248 3.38 -10.42 -15.81
CA ARG A 248 4.26 -9.88 -14.75
C ARG A 248 5.60 -10.61 -14.62
N MET A 249 5.78 -11.73 -15.31
CA MET A 249 7.06 -12.42 -15.40
C MET A 249 8.00 -11.81 -16.45
N ARG A 250 7.54 -10.85 -17.26
CA ARG A 250 8.39 -10.11 -18.22
C ARG A 250 9.44 -9.29 -17.46
N SER A 251 10.73 -9.63 -17.63
CA SER A 251 11.86 -8.96 -16.97
C SER A 251 13.16 -9.31 -17.68
N ASP A 252 14.05 -8.33 -17.88
CA ASP A 252 15.40 -8.53 -18.41
C ASP A 252 16.44 -8.72 -17.28
N VAL A 253 15.97 -8.77 -16.02
CA VAL A 253 16.79 -9.00 -14.81
C VAL A 253 16.23 -10.16 -13.98
N PRO A 254 16.99 -10.72 -13.01
CA PRO A 254 16.53 -11.82 -12.18
C PRO A 254 15.20 -11.54 -11.49
N LEU A 255 14.29 -12.51 -11.58
CA LEU A 255 12.93 -12.43 -11.06
C LEU A 255 12.63 -13.64 -10.17
N GLY A 256 12.00 -13.40 -9.02
CA GLY A 256 11.57 -14.41 -8.07
C GLY A 256 10.21 -14.10 -7.44
N ALA A 257 9.94 -14.66 -6.27
CA ALA A 257 8.70 -14.44 -5.55
C ALA A 257 8.86 -14.52 -4.03
N PHE A 258 8.02 -13.79 -3.31
CA PHE A 258 7.79 -14.01 -1.88
C PHE A 258 6.95 -15.27 -1.69
N LEU A 259 7.36 -16.14 -0.75
CA LEU A 259 6.65 -17.37 -0.42
C LEU A 259 6.44 -17.50 1.09
N SER A 260 5.22 -17.28 1.56
CA SER A 260 4.85 -17.42 2.98
C SER A 260 4.16 -18.75 3.32
N GLY A 261 3.96 -19.64 2.33
CA GLY A 261 3.11 -20.81 2.49
C GLY A 261 1.62 -20.48 2.72
N GLY A 262 1.19 -19.23 2.49
CA GLY A 262 -0.20 -18.81 2.41
C GLY A 262 -0.79 -19.10 1.03
N ILE A 263 -2.12 -19.24 0.93
CA ILE A 263 -2.77 -19.59 -0.34
C ILE A 263 -2.44 -18.60 -1.47
N ASP A 264 -2.32 -17.30 -1.19
CA ASP A 264 -2.12 -16.27 -2.20
C ASP A 264 -0.74 -16.37 -2.83
N SER A 265 0.32 -16.28 -2.01
CA SER A 265 1.71 -16.40 -2.47
C SER A 265 1.96 -17.78 -3.12
N SER A 266 1.43 -18.85 -2.51
CA SER A 266 1.58 -20.22 -3.03
C SER A 266 0.92 -20.39 -4.41
N THR A 267 -0.25 -19.77 -4.63
CA THR A 267 -0.93 -19.81 -5.94
C THR A 267 -0.16 -19.02 -7.00
N VAL A 268 0.36 -17.84 -6.66
CA VAL A 268 1.20 -17.05 -7.57
C VAL A 268 2.45 -17.85 -7.97
N VAL A 269 3.17 -18.43 -7.00
CA VAL A 269 4.37 -19.25 -7.24
C VAL A 269 4.03 -20.50 -8.06
N ALA A 270 2.88 -21.15 -7.81
CA ALA A 270 2.45 -22.30 -8.59
C ALA A 270 2.24 -21.99 -10.08
N PHE A 271 1.68 -20.81 -10.39
CA PHE A 271 1.58 -20.36 -11.78
C PHE A 271 2.94 -19.99 -12.36
N MET A 272 3.82 -19.35 -11.60
CA MET A 272 5.18 -19.06 -12.05
C MET A 272 5.94 -20.34 -12.40
N SER A 273 5.89 -21.38 -11.53
CA SER A 273 6.55 -22.67 -11.78
C SER A 273 6.00 -23.39 -13.01
N ARG A 274 4.70 -23.25 -13.32
CA ARG A 274 4.11 -23.82 -14.55
C ARG A 274 4.49 -23.06 -15.82
N LEU A 275 4.83 -21.78 -15.70
CA LEU A 275 5.16 -20.90 -16.82
C LEU A 275 6.67 -20.78 -17.05
N SER A 276 7.49 -21.25 -16.12
CA SER A 276 8.95 -21.19 -16.18
C SER A 276 9.53 -22.56 -16.54
N GLU A 277 10.58 -22.57 -17.36
CA GLU A 277 11.39 -23.75 -17.66
C GLU A 277 12.45 -24.04 -16.58
N GLN A 278 12.77 -23.06 -15.77
CA GLN A 278 13.75 -23.14 -14.69
C GLN A 278 13.03 -23.07 -13.32
N PRO A 279 13.63 -23.63 -12.26
CA PRO A 279 13.10 -23.47 -10.91
C PRO A 279 12.96 -21.98 -10.57
N VAL A 280 11.80 -21.61 -10.03
CA VAL A 280 11.53 -20.22 -9.61
C VAL A 280 12.25 -19.93 -8.31
N THR A 281 13.02 -18.86 -8.26
CA THR A 281 13.62 -18.38 -7.01
C THR A 281 12.54 -17.88 -6.07
N THR A 282 12.45 -18.45 -4.87
CA THR A 282 11.46 -18.07 -3.84
C THR A 282 12.15 -17.74 -2.54
N VAL A 283 11.65 -16.73 -1.83
CA VAL A 283 12.26 -16.26 -0.58
C VAL A 283 11.21 -16.18 0.53
N SER A 284 11.60 -16.66 1.72
CA SER A 284 10.82 -16.52 2.96
C SER A 284 11.70 -16.05 4.12
N ILE A 285 11.06 -15.44 5.13
CA ILE A 285 11.71 -15.09 6.40
C ILE A 285 11.01 -15.76 7.57
N GLY A 286 11.81 -16.19 8.56
CA GLY A 286 11.39 -16.58 9.89
C GLY A 286 11.98 -15.65 10.95
N PHE A 287 11.37 -15.65 12.13
CA PHE A 287 11.89 -14.93 13.30
C PHE A 287 12.38 -15.91 14.34
N ASP A 288 13.41 -15.55 15.09
CA ASP A 288 13.98 -16.35 16.19
C ASP A 288 13.03 -16.50 17.39
N THR A 289 11.93 -15.76 17.39
CA THR A 289 10.92 -15.77 18.45
C THR A 289 9.50 -15.86 17.88
N GLY A 290 8.77 -16.91 18.21
CA GLY A 290 7.32 -16.97 17.99
C GLY A 290 6.84 -17.87 16.86
N THR A 291 5.84 -17.44 16.12
CA THR A 291 5.19 -18.20 15.04
C THR A 291 6.07 -18.24 13.80
N ASP A 292 6.67 -19.38 13.54
CA ASP A 292 7.46 -19.63 12.35
C ASP A 292 6.56 -20.19 11.22
N GLU A 293 6.40 -19.42 10.13
CA GLU A 293 5.66 -19.85 8.94
C GLU A 293 6.57 -20.50 7.88
N THR A 294 7.90 -20.51 8.08
CA THR A 294 8.85 -21.05 7.10
C THR A 294 8.61 -22.51 6.78
N GLY A 295 8.13 -23.31 7.77
CA GLY A 295 7.77 -24.70 7.55
C GLY A 295 6.67 -24.89 6.49
N TYR A 296 5.69 -24.00 6.41
CA TYR A 296 4.67 -24.05 5.34
C TYR A 296 5.23 -23.57 4.00
N ALA A 297 6.07 -22.56 4.01
CA ALA A 297 6.74 -22.09 2.80
C ALA A 297 7.61 -23.21 2.18
N ARG A 298 8.38 -23.92 3.02
CA ARG A 298 9.21 -25.06 2.60
C ARG A 298 8.38 -26.20 2.00
N GLN A 299 7.25 -26.57 2.62
CA GLN A 299 6.34 -27.59 2.07
C GLN A 299 5.84 -27.22 0.67
N VAL A 300 5.48 -25.94 0.46
CA VAL A 300 5.05 -25.47 -0.87
C VAL A 300 6.22 -25.46 -1.85
N ALA A 301 7.39 -25.01 -1.42
CA ALA A 301 8.60 -24.97 -2.22
C ALA A 301 9.00 -26.38 -2.72
N GLU A 302 8.99 -27.37 -1.84
CA GLU A 302 9.23 -28.78 -2.16
C GLU A 302 8.19 -29.32 -3.14
N PHE A 303 6.90 -29.03 -2.91
CA PHE A 303 5.81 -29.46 -3.78
C PHE A 303 5.92 -28.88 -5.21
N LEU A 304 6.35 -27.63 -5.33
CA LEU A 304 6.45 -26.90 -6.61
C LEU A 304 7.85 -27.02 -7.26
N GLY A 305 8.84 -27.56 -6.56
CA GLY A 305 10.21 -27.69 -7.04
C GLY A 305 10.90 -26.34 -7.25
N THR A 306 10.70 -25.38 -6.35
CA THR A 306 11.31 -24.05 -6.44
C THR A 306 12.73 -24.03 -5.86
N ASP A 307 13.55 -23.08 -6.30
CA ASP A 307 14.82 -22.72 -5.66
C ASP A 307 14.52 -21.80 -4.47
N HIS A 308 14.41 -22.42 -3.29
CA HIS A 308 13.86 -21.76 -2.09
C HIS A 308 14.94 -21.32 -1.12
N HIS A 309 14.96 -20.01 -0.84
CA HIS A 309 15.85 -19.37 0.12
C HIS A 309 15.08 -18.98 1.38
N GLU A 310 15.52 -19.46 2.53
CA GLU A 310 14.90 -19.23 3.82
C GLU A 310 15.87 -18.49 4.75
N TYR A 311 15.45 -17.35 5.30
CA TYR A 311 16.27 -16.51 6.16
C TYR A 311 15.65 -16.38 7.55
N THR A 312 16.44 -16.60 8.60
CA THR A 312 16.07 -16.22 9.97
C THR A 312 16.57 -14.82 10.25
N VAL A 313 15.67 -13.90 10.64
CA VAL A 313 16.01 -12.49 10.86
C VAL A 313 15.80 -12.09 12.32
N THR A 314 16.75 -11.29 12.84
CA THR A 314 16.72 -10.72 14.21
C THR A 314 16.88 -9.22 14.09
N PRO A 315 15.80 -8.42 14.06
CA PRO A 315 15.89 -6.98 13.85
C PRO A 315 16.44 -6.24 15.08
N ASP A 316 17.29 -5.26 14.84
CA ASP A 316 17.70 -4.24 15.80
C ASP A 316 16.72 -3.06 15.71
N ALA A 317 15.79 -2.99 16.66
CA ALA A 317 14.70 -2.00 16.63
C ALA A 317 15.20 -0.54 16.66
N HIS A 318 16.32 -0.26 17.37
CA HIS A 318 16.88 1.10 17.47
C HIS A 318 17.40 1.63 16.14
N LYS A 319 18.04 0.75 15.34
CA LYS A 319 18.57 1.13 14.03
C LYS A 319 17.50 1.09 12.95
N LEU A 320 16.59 0.12 13.07
CA LEU A 320 15.62 -0.15 12.02
C LEU A 320 14.51 0.89 11.98
N LEU A 321 13.92 1.26 13.14
CA LEU A 321 12.77 2.16 13.17
C LEU A 321 13.04 3.53 12.54
N PRO A 322 14.12 4.26 12.89
CA PRO A 322 14.41 5.55 12.23
C PRO A 322 14.53 5.42 10.72
N ARG A 323 15.17 4.35 10.23
CA ARG A 323 15.31 4.08 8.80
C ARG A 323 13.97 3.86 8.11
N LEU A 324 13.07 3.05 8.70
CA LEU A 324 11.75 2.80 8.14
C LEU A 324 10.91 4.08 8.10
N VAL A 325 10.90 4.84 9.20
CA VAL A 325 10.18 6.13 9.29
C VAL A 325 10.67 7.12 8.23
N TRP A 326 11.99 7.16 7.96
CA TRP A 326 12.53 8.00 6.91
C TRP A 326 12.02 7.61 5.51
N HIS A 327 11.87 6.31 5.22
CA HIS A 327 11.39 5.84 3.94
C HIS A 327 9.90 6.09 3.72
N PHE A 328 9.09 6.18 4.77
CA PHE A 328 7.66 6.46 4.63
C PHE A 328 7.34 7.93 4.35
N ASP A 329 8.20 8.88 4.70
CA ASP A 329 7.99 10.33 4.61
C ASP A 329 6.92 10.91 5.53
N GLU A 330 5.86 10.15 5.76
CA GLU A 330 4.72 10.46 6.62
C GLU A 330 4.68 9.48 7.79
N PRO A 331 4.00 9.80 8.89
CA PRO A 331 3.77 8.83 9.94
C PRO A 331 2.98 7.63 9.40
N PHE A 332 3.53 6.43 9.59
CA PHE A 332 2.92 5.17 9.18
C PHE A 332 3.22 4.10 10.22
N ALA A 333 2.19 3.50 10.84
CA ALA A 333 2.35 2.65 12.02
C ALA A 333 1.77 1.23 11.88
N ASP A 334 1.54 0.74 10.67
CA ASP A 334 1.34 -0.71 10.50
C ASP A 334 2.67 -1.43 10.76
N HIS A 335 2.70 -2.17 11.85
CA HIS A 335 3.91 -2.88 12.30
C HIS A 335 4.40 -3.96 11.32
N SER A 336 3.57 -4.41 10.36
CA SER A 336 4.02 -5.31 9.30
C SER A 336 5.00 -4.65 8.31
N MET A 337 5.23 -3.33 8.42
CA MET A 337 6.31 -2.65 7.70
C MET A 337 7.69 -3.28 8.01
N ILE A 338 7.90 -3.76 9.23
CA ILE A 338 9.16 -4.35 9.67
C ILE A 338 9.46 -5.67 8.93
N PRO A 339 8.59 -6.70 9.00
CA PRO A 339 8.83 -7.93 8.24
C PRO A 339 8.82 -7.70 6.73
N THR A 340 8.04 -6.75 6.20
CA THR A 340 8.04 -6.42 4.76
C THR A 340 9.38 -5.86 4.32
N TYR A 341 9.99 -4.95 5.09
CA TYR A 341 11.33 -4.43 4.82
C TYR A 341 12.37 -5.55 4.88
N LEU A 342 12.41 -6.35 5.95
CA LEU A 342 13.40 -7.41 6.13
C LEU A 342 13.29 -8.50 5.05
N LEU A 343 12.07 -8.88 4.66
CA LEU A 343 11.84 -9.79 3.54
C LEU A 343 12.37 -9.18 2.23
N SER A 344 12.09 -7.91 2.00
CA SER A 344 12.58 -7.21 0.80
C SER A 344 14.10 -7.11 0.78
N GLU A 345 14.74 -6.83 1.92
CA GLU A 345 16.19 -6.71 2.06
C GLU A 345 16.92 -8.02 1.73
N VAL A 346 16.42 -9.17 2.22
CA VAL A 346 17.01 -10.47 1.90
C VAL A 346 16.69 -10.89 0.46
N THR A 347 15.48 -10.62 -0.02
CA THR A 347 15.08 -10.95 -1.39
C THR A 347 15.88 -10.17 -2.43
N ARG A 348 16.26 -8.91 -2.13
CA ARG A 348 17.08 -8.09 -3.05
C ARG A 348 18.47 -8.68 -3.29
N LYS A 349 18.97 -9.54 -2.39
CA LYS A 349 20.24 -10.25 -2.58
C LYS A 349 20.14 -11.31 -3.69
N GLU A 350 18.96 -11.89 -3.87
CA GLU A 350 18.67 -12.96 -4.82
C GLU A 350 18.17 -12.43 -6.17
N VAL A 351 17.25 -11.45 -6.13
CA VAL A 351 16.56 -10.96 -7.33
C VAL A 351 16.34 -9.44 -7.29
N THR A 352 16.06 -8.86 -8.46
CA THR A 352 15.70 -7.43 -8.59
C THR A 352 14.18 -7.22 -8.64
N VAL A 353 13.43 -8.24 -9.06
CA VAL A 353 11.96 -8.23 -9.17
C VAL A 353 11.39 -9.42 -8.39
N ALA A 354 10.34 -9.19 -7.59
CA ALA A 354 9.63 -10.24 -6.89
C ALA A 354 8.12 -10.17 -7.14
N LEU A 355 7.49 -11.31 -7.38
CA LEU A 355 6.03 -11.41 -7.37
C LEU A 355 5.55 -11.70 -5.95
N SER A 356 4.40 -11.10 -5.59
CA SER A 356 3.79 -11.26 -4.26
C SER A 356 2.33 -11.70 -4.36
N GLY A 357 1.79 -12.19 -3.24
CA GLY A 357 0.37 -12.52 -3.09
C GLY A 357 -0.50 -11.35 -2.60
N ASP A 358 0.03 -10.14 -2.51
CA ASP A 358 -0.70 -8.98 -2.01
C ASP A 358 -1.96 -8.67 -2.85
N GLY A 359 -3.01 -8.21 -2.20
CA GLY A 359 -4.32 -7.96 -2.78
C GLY A 359 -5.26 -9.18 -2.77
N GLY A 360 -4.73 -10.40 -2.54
CA GLY A 360 -5.55 -11.60 -2.54
C GLY A 360 -6.56 -11.67 -1.39
N ASP A 361 -6.22 -11.11 -0.24
CA ASP A 361 -7.13 -11.01 0.90
C ASP A 361 -8.24 -10.00 0.68
N GLU A 362 -7.92 -8.89 0.04
CA GLU A 362 -8.85 -7.79 -0.20
C GLU A 362 -9.84 -8.17 -1.29
N VAL A 363 -9.39 -8.56 -2.47
CA VAL A 363 -10.29 -8.81 -3.61
C VAL A 363 -11.07 -10.13 -3.52
N PHE A 364 -10.60 -11.10 -2.70
CA PHE A 364 -11.28 -12.38 -2.48
C PHE A 364 -11.85 -12.54 -1.06
N MET A 365 -11.98 -11.46 -0.30
CA MET A 365 -12.55 -11.45 1.06
C MET A 365 -11.87 -12.46 2.00
N GLY A 366 -10.56 -12.38 2.13
CA GLY A 366 -9.74 -13.32 2.90
C GLY A 366 -9.70 -13.08 4.39
N TYR A 367 -10.12 -11.93 4.86
CA TYR A 367 -10.00 -11.55 6.26
C TYR A 367 -11.03 -12.24 7.17
N PRO A 368 -10.61 -12.81 8.33
CA PRO A 368 -11.51 -13.55 9.23
C PRO A 368 -12.67 -12.72 9.77
N PHE A 369 -12.52 -11.39 9.87
CA PHE A 369 -13.59 -10.51 10.34
C PHE A 369 -14.74 -10.39 9.35
N LEU A 370 -14.54 -10.73 8.07
CA LEU A 370 -15.59 -10.78 7.06
C LEU A 370 -16.47 -12.04 7.20
N LEU A 371 -16.06 -13.02 8.00
CA LEU A 371 -16.78 -14.30 8.16
C LEU A 371 -18.03 -14.23 9.04
N ASP A 372 -18.40 -13.07 9.60
CA ASP A 372 -19.51 -12.94 10.54
C ASP A 372 -20.82 -12.26 10.02
N PRO A 373 -21.07 -12.14 8.68
CA PRO A 373 -22.32 -11.48 8.23
C PRO A 373 -23.59 -12.26 8.59
N LYS A 374 -23.51 -13.60 8.70
CA LYS A 374 -24.67 -14.43 9.07
C LYS A 374 -25.02 -14.29 10.55
N SER A 375 -24.03 -14.34 11.42
CA SER A 375 -24.24 -14.09 12.86
C SER A 375 -24.75 -12.67 13.09
N TYR A 376 -24.23 -11.70 12.33
CA TYR A 376 -24.75 -10.33 12.35
C TYR A 376 -26.21 -10.26 11.83
N SER A 377 -26.51 -10.90 10.71
CA SER A 377 -27.87 -10.93 10.16
C SER A 377 -28.87 -11.56 11.14
N LEU A 378 -28.48 -12.63 11.85
CA LEU A 378 -29.30 -13.19 12.92
C LEU A 378 -29.47 -12.22 14.12
N TYR A 379 -28.35 -11.62 14.54
CA TYR A 379 -28.34 -10.70 15.66
C TYR A 379 -29.06 -9.38 15.34
N SER A 380 -28.99 -8.89 14.10
CA SER A 380 -29.70 -7.69 13.65
C SER A 380 -31.23 -7.86 13.64
N LYS A 381 -31.76 -9.11 13.62
CA LYS A 381 -33.16 -9.42 13.78
C LYS A 381 -33.67 -9.26 15.23
N VAL A 382 -32.73 -9.23 16.19
CA VAL A 382 -33.08 -8.94 17.60
C VAL A 382 -33.40 -7.44 17.70
N PRO A 383 -34.54 -7.05 18.26
CA PRO A 383 -34.89 -5.64 18.49
C PRO A 383 -33.75 -4.90 19.21
N ALA A 384 -33.45 -3.68 18.80
CA ALA A 384 -32.34 -2.88 19.34
C ALA A 384 -32.37 -2.78 20.88
N SER A 385 -33.55 -2.62 21.44
CA SER A 385 -33.78 -2.57 22.89
C SER A 385 -33.37 -3.84 23.64
N LEU A 386 -33.35 -5.00 22.98
CA LEU A 386 -32.99 -6.29 23.57
C LEU A 386 -31.52 -6.69 23.30
N ARG A 387 -30.81 -6.02 22.40
CA ARG A 387 -29.44 -6.39 22.01
C ARG A 387 -28.43 -6.24 23.17
N ARG A 388 -28.41 -5.09 23.85
CA ARG A 388 -27.54 -4.90 25.03
C ARG A 388 -27.89 -5.83 26.19
N PRO A 389 -29.18 -6.00 26.57
CA PRO A 389 -29.55 -6.99 27.60
C PRO A 389 -29.12 -8.41 27.23
N SER A 390 -29.31 -8.86 25.97
CA SER A 390 -28.88 -10.21 25.54
C SER A 390 -27.39 -10.45 25.69
N LEU A 391 -26.54 -9.48 25.40
CA LEU A 391 -25.09 -9.58 25.61
C LEU A 391 -24.72 -9.66 27.11
N LYS A 392 -25.45 -8.93 27.99
CA LYS A 392 -25.28 -9.05 29.46
C LYS A 392 -25.61 -10.45 29.94
N VAL A 393 -26.69 -11.05 29.45
CA VAL A 393 -27.06 -12.43 29.78
C VAL A 393 -26.01 -13.43 29.28
N LEU A 394 -25.57 -13.32 28.04
CA LEU A 394 -24.53 -14.18 27.49
C LEU A 394 -23.20 -14.14 28.27
N ARG A 395 -22.83 -12.97 28.80
CA ARG A 395 -21.68 -12.83 29.70
C ARG A 395 -21.81 -13.56 31.02
N ALA A 396 -23.02 -13.65 31.54
CA ALA A 396 -23.33 -14.28 32.84
C ALA A 396 -23.51 -15.81 32.75
N LEU A 397 -23.78 -16.33 31.54
CA LEU A 397 -23.97 -17.78 31.34
C LEU A 397 -22.66 -18.58 31.46
N PRO A 398 -22.70 -19.82 31.95
CA PRO A 398 -21.56 -20.73 32.00
C PRO A 398 -21.28 -21.35 30.61
N ILE A 399 -21.04 -20.49 29.63
CA ILE A 399 -20.63 -20.87 28.27
C ILE A 399 -19.10 -20.96 28.16
N ASN A 400 -18.59 -21.59 27.10
CA ASN A 400 -17.17 -21.76 26.92
C ASN A 400 -16.43 -20.40 26.98
N SER A 401 -15.20 -20.42 27.44
CA SER A 401 -14.40 -19.22 27.69
C SER A 401 -14.22 -18.30 26.47
N GLN A 402 -14.27 -18.88 25.26
CA GLN A 402 -14.12 -18.14 24.01
C GLN A 402 -15.41 -17.36 23.67
N ALA A 403 -16.58 -18.00 23.74
CA ALA A 403 -17.84 -17.33 23.48
C ALA A 403 -18.12 -16.21 24.51
N ARG A 404 -17.74 -16.43 25.78
CA ARG A 404 -17.83 -15.42 26.84
C ARG A 404 -16.93 -14.22 26.56
N ARG A 405 -15.70 -14.43 26.13
CA ARG A 405 -14.77 -13.33 25.73
C ARG A 405 -15.31 -12.57 24.52
N MET A 406 -15.86 -13.25 23.53
CA MET A 406 -16.48 -12.61 22.37
C MET A 406 -17.69 -11.75 22.76
N ALA A 407 -18.58 -12.25 23.63
CA ALA A 407 -19.71 -11.49 24.14
C ALA A 407 -19.27 -10.29 25.00
N GLN A 408 -18.22 -10.45 25.80
CA GLN A 408 -17.60 -9.38 26.57
C GLN A 408 -17.06 -8.28 25.65
N HIS A 409 -16.25 -8.67 24.67
CA HIS A 409 -15.68 -7.74 23.69
C HIS A 409 -16.76 -7.00 22.89
N ALA A 410 -17.79 -7.73 22.41
CA ALA A 410 -18.91 -7.14 21.70
C ALA A 410 -19.70 -6.13 22.55
N TYR A 411 -19.83 -6.39 23.86
CA TYR A 411 -20.49 -5.49 24.79
C TYR A 411 -19.67 -4.22 25.06
N GLU A 412 -18.37 -4.38 25.32
CA GLU A 412 -17.44 -3.28 25.61
C GLU A 412 -17.25 -2.35 24.41
N LYS A 413 -17.19 -2.92 23.22
CA LYS A 413 -17.08 -2.17 21.95
C LYS A 413 -18.39 -1.59 21.44
N GLY A 414 -19.51 -1.81 22.16
CA GLY A 414 -20.83 -1.29 21.75
C GLY A 414 -21.41 -1.90 20.48
N TYR A 415 -20.96 -3.08 20.05
CA TYR A 415 -21.41 -3.76 18.82
C TYR A 415 -22.92 -4.02 18.76
N ALA A 416 -23.61 -3.94 19.90
CA ALA A 416 -25.05 -4.14 19.98
C ALA A 416 -25.88 -3.14 19.14
N ASP A 417 -25.36 -1.93 19.00
CA ASP A 417 -26.11 -0.81 18.42
C ASP A 417 -25.54 -0.38 17.04
N GLN A 418 -24.54 -1.10 16.53
CA GLN A 418 -23.80 -0.70 15.32
C GLN A 418 -24.18 -1.54 14.10
N SER A 419 -24.20 -0.89 12.94
CA SER A 419 -24.28 -1.54 11.63
C SER A 419 -23.05 -2.41 11.34
N TYR A 420 -23.14 -3.28 10.34
CA TYR A 420 -22.01 -4.12 9.93
C TYR A 420 -20.79 -3.30 9.45
N GLY A 421 -21.06 -2.19 8.75
CA GLY A 421 -20.02 -1.25 8.32
C GLY A 421 -19.34 -0.53 9.48
N GLU A 422 -20.11 -0.07 10.48
CA GLU A 422 -19.54 0.55 11.68
C GLU A 422 -18.64 -0.42 12.45
N ARG A 423 -18.97 -1.71 12.47
CA ARG A 423 -18.11 -2.75 13.08
C ARG A 423 -16.78 -2.94 12.33
N LEU A 424 -16.80 -2.84 10.99
CA LEU A 424 -15.56 -2.84 10.22
C LEU A 424 -14.69 -1.65 10.60
N THR A 425 -15.28 -0.45 10.57
CA THR A 425 -14.56 0.78 10.93
C THR A 425 -13.89 0.66 12.30
N MET A 426 -14.59 0.13 13.30
CA MET A 426 -14.01 -0.08 14.63
C MET A 426 -12.87 -1.11 14.68
N ARG A 427 -12.83 -2.05 13.77
CA ARG A 427 -11.72 -3.06 13.71
C ARG A 427 -10.44 -2.47 13.16
N VAL A 428 -10.54 -1.54 12.21
CA VAL A 428 -9.39 -0.85 11.63
C VAL A 428 -9.01 0.41 12.42
N THR A 429 -9.80 0.80 13.43
CA THR A 429 -9.57 2.00 14.24
C THR A 429 -8.70 1.68 15.45
N LEU A 430 -7.57 2.36 15.56
CA LEU A 430 -6.71 2.33 16.74
C LEU A 430 -7.25 3.23 17.86
N LEU A 431 -7.54 4.50 17.53
CA LEU A 431 -8.16 5.48 18.42
C LEU A 431 -9.38 6.09 17.75
N ASP A 432 -10.51 6.04 18.44
CA ASP A 432 -11.71 6.78 18.07
C ASP A 432 -11.60 8.27 18.49
N GLU A 433 -12.60 9.07 18.17
CA GLU A 433 -12.62 10.50 18.52
C GLU A 433 -12.44 10.74 20.03
N GLY A 434 -13.03 9.90 20.88
CA GLY A 434 -12.87 9.96 22.33
C GLY A 434 -11.42 9.66 22.76
N GLY A 435 -10.81 8.65 22.16
CA GLY A 435 -9.43 8.29 22.35
C GLY A 435 -8.45 9.39 21.92
N LEU A 436 -8.72 10.03 20.77
CA LEU A 436 -7.94 11.18 20.27
C LEU A 436 -8.04 12.37 21.23
N ARG A 437 -9.25 12.74 21.66
CA ARG A 437 -9.45 13.82 22.64
C ARG A 437 -8.73 13.54 23.95
N GLY A 438 -8.70 12.29 24.40
CA GLY A 438 -7.97 11.88 25.59
C GLY A 438 -6.44 11.85 25.42
N LEU A 439 -5.95 11.72 24.20
CA LEU A 439 -4.51 11.68 23.89
C LEU A 439 -3.90 13.09 23.76
N TYR A 440 -4.68 14.07 23.26
CA TYR A 440 -4.18 15.39 22.91
C TYR A 440 -4.12 16.34 24.10
N SER A 441 -3.15 17.25 24.06
CA SER A 441 -3.03 18.38 24.98
C SER A 441 -4.18 19.38 24.81
N LYS A 442 -4.40 20.20 25.83
CA LYS A 442 -5.40 21.29 25.78
C LYS A 442 -5.07 22.29 24.66
N GLU A 443 -3.80 22.56 24.46
CA GLU A 443 -3.27 23.47 23.43
C GLU A 443 -3.60 22.95 22.03
N ARG A 444 -3.37 21.65 21.77
CA ARG A 444 -3.72 21.01 20.51
C ARG A 444 -5.24 21.06 20.26
N LEU A 445 -6.05 20.76 21.26
CA LEU A 445 -7.49 20.79 21.15
C LEU A 445 -8.06 22.19 20.94
N ALA A 446 -7.40 23.20 21.49
CA ALA A 446 -7.77 24.61 21.28
C ALA A 446 -7.39 25.12 19.89
N ALA A 447 -6.31 24.59 19.29
CA ALA A 447 -5.84 25.01 17.95
C ALA A 447 -6.79 24.58 16.83
N GLN A 448 -7.33 23.35 16.92
CA GLN A 448 -8.30 22.81 15.94
C GLN A 448 -9.12 21.69 16.57
N PRO A 449 -10.44 21.60 16.32
CA PRO A 449 -11.26 20.45 16.71
C PRO A 449 -10.71 19.15 16.13
N VAL A 450 -10.94 18.04 16.85
CA VAL A 450 -10.61 16.70 16.33
C VAL A 450 -11.50 16.38 15.13
N ALA A 451 -10.88 15.89 14.04
CA ALA A 451 -11.57 15.51 12.82
C ALA A 451 -12.54 14.33 13.06
N ARG A 452 -13.60 14.28 12.28
CA ARG A 452 -14.55 13.16 12.27
C ARG A 452 -13.99 12.01 11.44
N THR A 453 -12.91 11.40 11.92
CA THR A 453 -12.16 10.39 11.17
C THR A 453 -12.99 9.19 10.77
N TYR A 454 -14.02 8.82 11.57
CA TYR A 454 -14.95 7.73 11.26
C TYR A 454 -15.74 7.98 9.95
N GLU A 455 -15.88 9.23 9.51
CA GLU A 455 -16.57 9.57 8.25
C GLU A 455 -15.80 9.08 7.03
N TYR A 456 -14.48 8.87 7.11
CA TYR A 456 -13.67 8.35 6.01
C TYR A 456 -14.20 7.00 5.51
N TYR A 457 -14.24 5.99 6.36
CA TYR A 457 -14.80 4.69 6.00
C TYR A 457 -16.33 4.76 5.77
N GLY A 458 -17.02 5.62 6.50
CA GLY A 458 -18.45 5.87 6.29
C GLY A 458 -18.75 6.40 4.89
N ASN A 459 -17.90 7.28 4.34
CA ASN A 459 -18.01 7.79 2.98
C ASN A 459 -17.74 6.68 1.96
N LEU A 460 -16.63 5.93 2.11
CA LEU A 460 -16.33 4.80 1.24
C LEU A 460 -17.50 3.80 1.16
N MET A 461 -18.13 3.48 2.29
CA MET A 461 -19.27 2.57 2.30
C MET A 461 -20.51 3.16 1.61
N ARG A 462 -20.73 4.47 1.68
CA ARG A 462 -21.84 5.14 0.99
C ARG A 462 -21.62 5.23 -0.52
N ASP A 463 -20.37 5.34 -0.95
CA ASP A 463 -19.98 5.45 -2.36
C ASP A 463 -20.05 4.11 -3.10
N CYS A 464 -20.12 2.99 -2.36
CA CYS A 464 -20.24 1.67 -2.95
C CYS A 464 -21.56 1.54 -3.74
N PRO A 465 -21.52 1.12 -5.02
CA PRO A 465 -22.72 0.98 -5.85
C PRO A 465 -23.62 -0.19 -5.42
N SER A 466 -23.07 -1.21 -4.77
CA SER A 466 -23.82 -2.36 -4.26
C SER A 466 -24.49 -2.04 -2.92
N LYS A 467 -25.63 -2.73 -2.67
CA LYS A 467 -26.32 -2.70 -1.37
C LYS A 467 -26.08 -3.97 -0.55
N ASP A 468 -25.38 -4.97 -1.10
CA ASP A 468 -24.99 -6.16 -0.34
C ASP A 468 -23.98 -5.75 0.73
N PRO A 469 -24.19 -6.05 2.01
CA PRO A 469 -23.28 -5.67 3.08
C PRO A 469 -21.86 -6.20 2.92
N LEU A 470 -21.67 -7.35 2.24
CA LEU A 470 -20.35 -7.90 1.95
C LEU A 470 -19.63 -7.09 0.88
N ASP A 471 -20.34 -6.74 -0.20
CA ASP A 471 -19.77 -5.91 -1.27
C ASP A 471 -19.38 -4.51 -0.76
N VAL A 472 -20.22 -3.93 0.12
CA VAL A 472 -19.95 -2.62 0.76
C VAL A 472 -18.67 -2.67 1.58
N VAL A 473 -18.47 -3.74 2.35
CA VAL A 473 -17.26 -3.92 3.17
C VAL A 473 -16.06 -4.26 2.32
N ASP A 474 -16.22 -5.05 1.26
CA ASP A 474 -15.19 -5.35 0.27
C ASP A 474 -14.68 -4.07 -0.39
N TYR A 475 -15.61 -3.25 -0.89
CA TYR A 475 -15.30 -1.94 -1.48
C TYR A 475 -14.52 -1.06 -0.50
N ALA A 476 -15.00 -0.91 0.74
CA ALA A 476 -14.32 -0.08 1.74
C ALA A 476 -12.95 -0.65 2.15
N THR A 477 -12.77 -1.98 2.11
CA THR A 477 -11.47 -2.62 2.38
C THR A 477 -10.50 -2.37 1.24
N VAL A 478 -10.94 -2.47 -0.01
CA VAL A 478 -10.11 -2.20 -1.18
C VAL A 478 -9.72 -0.72 -1.24
N ARG A 479 -10.70 0.20 -1.15
CA ARG A 479 -10.48 1.65 -1.29
C ARG A 479 -9.83 2.32 -0.09
N GLY A 480 -9.90 1.72 1.07
CA GLY A 480 -9.30 2.23 2.29
C GLY A 480 -8.02 1.47 2.65
N TYR A 481 -8.18 0.23 3.12
CA TYR A 481 -7.08 -0.53 3.71
C TYR A 481 -6.04 -1.00 2.67
N LEU A 482 -6.48 -1.57 1.54
CA LEU A 482 -5.55 -2.01 0.48
C LEU A 482 -4.76 -0.84 -0.10
N GLU A 483 -5.44 0.23 -0.51
CA GLU A 483 -4.81 1.35 -1.22
C GLU A 483 -3.94 2.22 -0.32
N GLU A 484 -4.32 2.41 0.94
CA GLU A 484 -3.70 3.40 1.83
C GLU A 484 -2.74 2.78 2.86
N ASP A 485 -2.86 1.48 3.14
CA ASP A 485 -1.98 0.75 4.04
C ASP A 485 -1.13 -0.27 3.28
N ILE A 486 -1.74 -1.34 2.75
CA ILE A 486 -1.03 -2.50 2.22
C ILE A 486 -0.09 -2.12 1.07
N LEU A 487 -0.61 -1.41 0.05
CA LEU A 487 0.17 -1.07 -1.15
C LEU A 487 1.21 0.02 -0.86
N VAL A 488 0.92 0.96 0.04
CA VAL A 488 1.90 1.96 0.49
C VAL A 488 3.07 1.27 1.18
N LYS A 489 2.79 0.36 2.11
CA LYS A 489 3.79 -0.42 2.82
C LYS A 489 4.65 -1.25 1.87
N VAL A 490 4.02 -2.01 0.96
CA VAL A 490 4.73 -2.87 0.01
C VAL A 490 5.68 -2.04 -0.86
N ASP A 491 5.21 -0.93 -1.46
CA ASP A 491 6.06 -0.07 -2.30
C ASP A 491 7.19 0.57 -1.49
N ARG A 492 6.88 1.19 -0.34
CA ARG A 492 7.89 1.90 0.46
C ARG A 492 8.98 0.99 0.99
N MET A 493 8.61 -0.18 1.51
CA MET A 493 9.57 -1.11 2.13
C MET A 493 10.40 -1.86 1.11
N SER A 494 9.83 -2.24 -0.02
CA SER A 494 10.59 -2.89 -1.09
C SER A 494 11.49 -1.91 -1.83
N MET A 495 11.00 -0.70 -2.13
CA MET A 495 11.81 0.31 -2.79
C MET A 495 12.87 0.94 -1.89
N ALA A 496 12.76 0.83 -0.57
CA ALA A 496 13.83 1.18 0.36
C ALA A 496 15.15 0.43 0.10
N VAL A 497 15.05 -0.74 -0.54
CA VAL A 497 16.19 -1.59 -0.93
C VAL A 497 16.28 -1.82 -2.45
N SER A 498 15.60 -1.00 -3.25
CA SER A 498 15.58 -1.09 -4.73
C SER A 498 15.10 -2.47 -5.23
N LEU A 499 14.08 -3.05 -4.59
CA LEU A 499 13.39 -4.26 -5.02
C LEU A 499 12.04 -3.89 -5.63
N GLU A 500 11.78 -4.26 -6.88
CA GLU A 500 10.45 -4.09 -7.46
C GLU A 500 9.53 -5.24 -7.08
N VAL A 501 8.41 -4.93 -6.40
CA VAL A 501 7.38 -5.93 -6.10
C VAL A 501 6.19 -5.76 -7.04
N ARG A 502 5.71 -6.89 -7.58
CA ARG A 502 4.57 -6.99 -8.50
C ARG A 502 3.46 -7.83 -7.88
N CYS A 503 2.21 -7.33 -7.95
CA CYS A 503 1.02 -7.96 -7.34
C CYS A 503 0.09 -8.53 -8.45
N PRO A 504 0.22 -9.81 -8.86
CA PRO A 504 -0.62 -10.39 -9.91
C PRO A 504 -2.10 -10.42 -9.56
N LEU A 505 -2.44 -10.61 -8.28
CA LEU A 505 -3.83 -10.69 -7.83
C LEU A 505 -4.58 -9.36 -7.91
N LEU A 506 -3.86 -8.25 -8.17
CA LEU A 506 -4.42 -6.93 -8.47
C LEU A 506 -4.32 -6.56 -9.95
N ASP A 507 -4.32 -7.55 -10.84
CA ASP A 507 -4.42 -7.31 -12.27
C ASP A 507 -5.80 -6.76 -12.63
N GLN A 508 -5.87 -5.75 -13.53
CA GLN A 508 -7.14 -5.10 -13.88
C GLN A 508 -8.15 -6.05 -14.52
N GLU A 509 -7.70 -6.98 -15.37
CA GLU A 509 -8.58 -7.96 -16.03
C GLU A 509 -9.13 -8.96 -15.00
N LEU A 510 -8.27 -9.42 -14.10
CA LEU A 510 -8.67 -10.28 -13.00
C LEU A 510 -9.67 -9.57 -12.07
N VAL A 511 -9.39 -8.31 -11.70
CA VAL A 511 -10.25 -7.54 -10.79
C VAL A 511 -11.60 -7.25 -11.45
N THR A 512 -11.65 -6.95 -12.74
CA THR A 512 -12.91 -6.82 -13.50
C THR A 512 -13.75 -8.10 -13.44
N LEU A 513 -13.13 -9.28 -13.48
CA LEU A 513 -13.82 -10.55 -13.25
C LEU A 513 -14.34 -10.65 -11.80
N VAL A 514 -13.51 -10.26 -10.82
CA VAL A 514 -13.85 -10.33 -9.40
C VAL A 514 -14.98 -9.36 -9.01
N GLU A 515 -15.04 -8.17 -9.62
CA GLU A 515 -16.14 -7.20 -9.44
C GLU A 515 -17.50 -7.79 -9.84
N ARG A 516 -17.51 -8.68 -10.85
CA ARG A 516 -18.72 -9.38 -11.31
C ARG A 516 -19.03 -10.64 -10.50
N MET A 517 -18.15 -11.05 -9.61
CA MET A 517 -18.32 -12.29 -8.85
C MET A 517 -19.27 -12.09 -7.66
N PRO A 518 -20.33 -12.90 -7.53
CA PRO A 518 -21.19 -12.87 -6.36
C PRO A 518 -20.46 -13.08 -5.04
N SER A 519 -20.76 -12.28 -4.04
CA SER A 519 -20.08 -12.29 -2.72
C SER A 519 -20.14 -13.67 -2.02
N ASN A 520 -21.21 -14.47 -2.28
CA ASN A 520 -21.36 -15.82 -1.75
C ASN A 520 -20.39 -16.85 -2.34
N LEU A 521 -19.70 -16.52 -3.46
CA LEU A 521 -18.62 -17.31 -4.02
C LEU A 521 -17.25 -16.87 -3.48
N LYS A 522 -17.12 -15.66 -3.00
CA LYS A 522 -15.94 -15.22 -2.24
C LYS A 522 -15.98 -15.77 -0.80
N ILE A 523 -17.16 -15.71 -0.14
CA ILE A 523 -17.37 -16.27 1.22
C ILE A 523 -18.53 -17.27 1.21
N ARG A 524 -18.26 -18.54 1.61
CA ARG A 524 -19.29 -19.56 1.76
C ARG A 524 -19.30 -20.13 3.19
N GLY A 525 -20.30 -19.75 3.95
CA GLY A 525 -20.41 -20.15 5.36
C GLY A 525 -19.32 -19.51 6.21
N ARG A 526 -18.39 -20.33 6.71
CA ARG A 526 -17.20 -19.90 7.45
C ARG A 526 -15.92 -19.95 6.62
N GLU A 527 -16.03 -20.20 5.33
CA GLU A 527 -14.90 -20.32 4.43
C GLU A 527 -14.73 -19.02 3.65
N SER A 528 -13.62 -18.33 3.87
CA SER A 528 -13.17 -17.18 3.08
C SER A 528 -12.42 -17.63 1.84
N LYS A 529 -12.33 -16.76 0.80
CA LYS A 529 -11.68 -17.08 -0.48
C LYS A 529 -12.20 -18.38 -1.11
N TYR A 530 -13.50 -18.67 -0.95
CA TYR A 530 -14.05 -19.99 -1.26
C TYR A 530 -13.73 -20.45 -2.68
N ILE A 531 -14.09 -19.66 -3.70
CA ILE A 531 -13.87 -20.03 -5.10
C ILE A 531 -12.37 -20.07 -5.46
N PHE A 532 -11.57 -19.17 -4.87
CA PHE A 532 -10.12 -19.14 -5.06
C PHE A 532 -9.45 -20.42 -4.53
N LYS A 533 -9.82 -20.87 -3.33
CA LYS A 533 -9.37 -22.15 -2.75
C LYS A 533 -9.85 -23.33 -3.57
N LYS A 534 -11.13 -23.33 -3.98
CA LYS A 534 -11.70 -24.38 -4.84
C LYS A 534 -10.90 -24.51 -6.13
N MET A 535 -10.63 -23.39 -6.79
CA MET A 535 -9.85 -23.33 -8.03
C MET A 535 -8.43 -23.86 -7.80
N ALA A 536 -7.73 -23.38 -6.78
CA ALA A 536 -6.34 -23.76 -6.52
C ALA A 536 -6.19 -25.27 -6.27
N VAL A 537 -7.11 -25.88 -5.48
CA VAL A 537 -7.11 -27.32 -5.20
C VAL A 537 -7.59 -28.13 -6.40
N LYS A 538 -8.71 -27.76 -7.06
CA LYS A 538 -9.25 -28.47 -8.23
C LYS A 538 -8.24 -28.55 -9.37
N LYS A 539 -7.43 -27.50 -9.54
CA LYS A 539 -6.38 -27.42 -10.56
C LYS A 539 -5.02 -27.98 -10.12
N GLY A 540 -4.91 -28.53 -8.92
CA GLY A 540 -3.67 -29.11 -8.40
C GLY A 540 -2.52 -28.11 -8.34
N LEU A 541 -2.82 -26.82 -8.02
CA LEU A 541 -1.82 -25.77 -7.90
C LEU A 541 -1.05 -25.87 -6.59
N ILE A 542 -1.75 -26.19 -5.51
CA ILE A 542 -1.19 -26.26 -4.17
C ILE A 542 -1.82 -27.45 -3.39
N PRO A 543 -1.16 -27.99 -2.37
CA PRO A 543 -1.73 -29.01 -1.50
C PRO A 543 -3.00 -28.51 -0.80
N LYS A 544 -3.97 -29.41 -0.59
CA LYS A 544 -5.24 -29.09 0.07
C LYS A 544 -5.03 -28.54 1.49
N GLU A 545 -4.07 -29.09 2.22
CA GLU A 545 -3.70 -28.72 3.58
C GLU A 545 -3.25 -27.25 3.64
N ILE A 546 -2.51 -26.79 2.65
CA ILE A 546 -2.06 -25.41 2.51
C ILE A 546 -3.26 -24.49 2.18
N ALA A 547 -4.14 -24.90 1.25
CA ALA A 547 -5.29 -24.09 0.85
C ALA A 547 -6.26 -23.82 2.00
N PHE A 548 -6.45 -24.79 2.90
CA PHE A 548 -7.42 -24.72 3.99
C PHE A 548 -6.80 -24.50 5.37
N ARG A 549 -5.49 -24.24 5.45
CA ARG A 549 -4.87 -23.88 6.73
C ARG A 549 -5.50 -22.61 7.32
N LYS A 550 -5.47 -22.51 8.64
CA LYS A 550 -5.89 -21.27 9.32
C LYS A 550 -4.98 -20.12 8.90
N LYS A 551 -5.59 -19.02 8.43
CA LYS A 551 -4.85 -17.81 8.08
C LYS A 551 -4.09 -17.26 9.28
N GLN A 552 -2.81 -16.95 9.07
CA GLN A 552 -1.99 -16.11 9.94
C GLN A 552 -1.69 -14.80 9.21
N GLY A 553 -1.67 -13.69 9.95
CA GLY A 553 -1.25 -12.40 9.39
C GLY A 553 0.27 -12.35 9.28
N PHE A 554 0.77 -11.72 8.23
CA PHE A 554 2.19 -11.40 8.08
C PHE A 554 2.52 -10.23 9.02
N GLY A 555 2.85 -10.54 10.27
CA GLY A 555 3.08 -9.54 11.31
C GLY A 555 4.36 -9.81 12.07
N ALA A 556 4.99 -8.74 12.55
CA ALA A 556 6.09 -8.84 13.49
C ALA A 556 5.56 -9.25 14.88
N PRO A 557 6.29 -10.06 15.64
CA PRO A 557 5.94 -10.40 17.03
C PRO A 557 6.24 -9.22 17.96
N ILE A 558 5.59 -8.04 17.70
CA ILE A 558 5.84 -6.79 18.45
C ILE A 558 5.63 -6.97 19.94
N GLU A 559 4.62 -7.73 20.34
CA GLU A 559 4.36 -7.99 21.76
C GLU A 559 5.56 -8.64 22.47
N SER A 560 6.25 -9.58 21.82
CA SER A 560 7.47 -10.19 22.37
C SER A 560 8.69 -9.27 22.28
N TRP A 561 8.75 -8.44 21.24
CA TRP A 561 9.82 -7.44 21.10
C TRP A 561 9.66 -6.30 22.09
N MET A 562 8.43 -5.85 22.38
CA MET A 562 8.13 -4.84 23.40
C MET A 562 8.69 -5.20 24.80
N GLN A 563 8.91 -6.49 25.08
CA GLN A 563 9.45 -6.94 26.36
C GLN A 563 10.97 -6.76 26.48
N ARG A 564 11.72 -6.67 25.38
CA ARG A 564 13.21 -6.63 25.41
C ARG A 564 13.78 -5.31 24.89
N GLN A 565 13.78 -5.09 23.58
CA GLN A 565 14.42 -3.93 22.96
C GLN A 565 13.52 -2.69 22.89
N TRP A 566 12.19 -2.92 22.75
CA TRP A 566 11.23 -1.83 22.59
C TRP A 566 11.05 -0.95 23.82
N LYS A 567 11.29 -1.46 25.04
CA LYS A 567 11.19 -0.65 26.25
C LYS A 567 12.13 0.56 26.20
N GLU A 568 13.35 0.36 25.72
CA GLU A 568 14.34 1.43 25.56
C GLU A 568 13.95 2.39 24.43
N VAL A 569 13.45 1.86 23.28
CA VAL A 569 12.97 2.67 22.16
C VAL A 569 11.79 3.54 22.60
N VAL A 570 10.81 2.95 23.29
CA VAL A 570 9.64 3.68 23.82
C VAL A 570 10.07 4.78 24.78
N SER A 571 10.90 4.47 25.78
CA SER A 571 11.40 5.47 26.74
C SER A 571 12.19 6.56 26.02
N SER A 572 13.13 6.22 25.17
CA SER A 572 13.93 7.21 24.42
C SER A 572 13.09 8.18 23.58
N ALA A 573 12.01 7.68 22.96
CA ALA A 573 11.12 8.51 22.15
C ALA A 573 10.12 9.32 23.00
N LEU A 574 9.53 8.71 24.04
CA LEU A 574 8.37 9.29 24.74
C LEU A 574 8.71 9.98 26.08
N ASP A 575 9.84 9.70 26.74
CA ASP A 575 10.24 10.43 27.94
C ASP A 575 10.32 11.95 27.72
N PRO A 576 10.82 12.47 26.58
CA PRO A 576 10.77 13.91 26.31
C PRO A 576 9.34 14.46 26.20
N VAL A 577 8.37 13.67 25.72
CA VAL A 577 6.95 14.06 25.66
C VAL A 577 6.39 14.21 27.06
N VAL A 578 6.64 13.22 27.94
CA VAL A 578 6.15 13.21 29.33
C VAL A 578 6.83 14.30 30.15
N THR A 579 8.15 14.40 30.11
CA THR A 579 8.93 15.28 31.01
C THR A 579 8.95 16.74 30.56
N LYS A 580 9.06 16.99 29.25
CA LYS A 580 9.25 18.34 28.68
C LYS A 580 8.06 18.82 27.86
N GLY A 581 7.03 17.98 27.62
CA GLY A 581 5.92 18.31 26.71
C GLY A 581 6.38 18.45 25.27
N TYR A 582 7.35 17.63 24.84
CA TYR A 582 7.87 17.63 23.49
C TYR A 582 6.75 17.51 22.45
N THR A 583 6.83 18.24 21.37
CA THR A 583 5.80 18.50 20.33
C THR A 583 4.64 19.38 20.78
N GLY A 584 4.35 19.55 22.07
CA GLY A 584 3.19 20.29 22.58
C GLY A 584 1.81 19.68 22.24
N MET A 585 1.79 18.57 21.51
CA MET A 585 0.55 17.98 20.98
C MET A 585 -0.16 17.03 21.93
N PHE A 586 0.56 16.40 22.85
CA PHE A 586 0.04 15.28 23.64
C PHE A 586 -0.16 15.65 25.11
N ASP A 587 -1.19 15.05 25.71
CA ASP A 587 -1.38 15.08 27.17
C ASP A 587 -0.33 14.20 27.85
N ARG A 588 0.45 14.79 28.74
CA ARG A 588 1.61 14.15 29.38
C ARG A 588 1.19 12.99 30.28
N GLU A 589 0.16 13.19 31.10
CA GLU A 589 -0.32 12.18 32.04
C GLU A 589 -0.91 10.98 31.27
N LYS A 590 -1.57 11.27 30.15
CA LYS A 590 -2.12 10.22 29.29
C LYS A 590 -1.03 9.38 28.63
N VAL A 591 0.01 10.02 28.08
CA VAL A 591 1.15 9.30 27.49
C VAL A 591 1.86 8.46 28.57
N GLN A 592 2.10 9.02 29.75
CA GLN A 592 2.68 8.29 30.88
C GLN A 592 1.84 7.07 31.26
N SER A 593 0.51 7.23 31.38
CA SER A 593 -0.41 6.12 31.68
C SER A 593 -0.36 5.01 30.62
N LEU A 594 -0.16 5.34 29.33
CA LEU A 594 0.02 4.33 28.28
C LEU A 594 1.35 3.57 28.46
N MET A 595 2.41 4.23 28.92
CA MET A 595 3.73 3.63 29.16
C MET A 595 3.76 2.72 30.40
N GLU A 596 2.83 2.85 31.36
CA GLU A 596 2.74 1.99 32.54
C GLU A 596 2.37 0.53 32.20
N ASP A 597 1.58 0.31 31.12
CA ASP A 597 1.29 -1.04 30.59
C ASP A 597 1.61 -1.11 29.10
N PRO A 598 2.91 -1.28 28.73
CA PRO A 598 3.34 -1.30 27.34
C PRO A 598 2.74 -2.48 26.53
N TYR A 599 2.44 -3.58 27.19
CA TYR A 599 1.88 -4.75 26.53
C TYR A 599 0.43 -4.49 26.08
N LEU A 600 -0.40 -3.98 26.98
CA LEU A 600 -1.80 -3.68 26.68
C LEU A 600 -1.96 -2.51 25.67
N ASN A 601 -1.01 -1.59 25.66
CA ASN A 601 -1.02 -0.38 24.84
C ASN A 601 -0.03 -0.45 23.64
N SER A 602 0.47 -1.64 23.28
CA SER A 602 1.54 -1.83 22.31
C SER A 602 1.35 -1.06 20.99
N ASN A 603 0.18 -1.17 20.35
CA ASN A 603 -0.10 -0.48 19.09
C ASN A 603 -0.18 1.06 19.24
N LYS A 604 -0.73 1.54 20.36
CA LYS A 604 -0.81 2.99 20.64
C LYS A 604 0.59 3.58 20.89
N LEU A 605 1.40 2.87 21.66
CA LEU A 605 2.79 3.27 21.92
C LEU A 605 3.63 3.22 20.64
N PHE A 606 3.43 2.19 19.81
CA PHE A 606 4.11 2.11 18.54
C PHE A 606 3.77 3.32 17.63
N SER A 607 2.48 3.67 17.51
CA SER A 607 2.08 4.83 16.72
C SER A 607 2.63 6.16 17.29
N LEU A 608 2.68 6.32 18.61
CA LEU A 608 3.30 7.49 19.23
C LEU A 608 4.80 7.57 18.96
N VAL A 609 5.51 6.45 19.09
CA VAL A 609 6.96 6.37 18.84
C VAL A 609 7.27 6.70 17.37
N VAL A 610 6.52 6.12 16.43
CA VAL A 610 6.66 6.43 15.00
C VAL A 610 6.41 7.91 14.74
N PHE A 611 5.34 8.48 15.29
CA PHE A 611 5.01 9.91 15.10
C PHE A 611 6.10 10.83 15.65
N VAL A 612 6.57 10.58 16.87
CA VAL A 612 7.62 11.39 17.50
C VAL A 612 8.94 11.27 16.73
N THR A 613 9.30 10.07 16.26
CA THR A 613 10.48 9.84 15.43
C THR A 613 10.38 10.59 14.12
N TRP A 614 9.22 10.50 13.45
CA TRP A 614 8.93 11.25 12.23
C TRP A 614 8.99 12.77 12.45
N TYR A 615 8.40 13.27 13.53
CA TYR A 615 8.37 14.69 13.87
C TYR A 615 9.80 15.26 14.01
N LYS A 616 10.68 14.56 14.70
CA LYS A 616 12.10 14.92 14.81
C LYS A 616 12.74 15.06 13.43
N MET A 617 12.51 14.09 12.55
CA MET A 617 13.16 14.03 11.23
C MET A 617 12.65 15.10 10.27
N TYR A 618 11.33 15.27 10.16
CA TYR A 618 10.71 16.05 9.10
C TYR A 618 10.26 17.44 9.51
N VAL A 619 10.02 17.67 10.79
CA VAL A 619 9.63 18.97 11.32
C VAL A 619 10.85 19.71 11.91
N GLU A 620 11.69 19.01 12.68
CA GLU A 620 12.87 19.60 13.29
C GLU A 620 14.16 19.41 12.49
N ASN A 621 14.12 18.66 11.38
CA ASN A 621 15.27 18.29 10.55
C ASN A 621 16.40 17.56 11.34
N ASP A 622 16.04 16.82 12.40
CA ASP A 622 16.97 15.99 13.16
C ASP A 622 17.05 14.59 12.51
N LEU A 623 18.06 14.41 11.65
CA LEU A 623 18.28 13.18 10.88
C LEU A 623 19.20 12.16 11.62
N VAL A 624 19.34 12.23 12.93
CA VAL A 624 20.12 11.26 13.70
C VAL A 624 19.58 9.84 13.50
N GLY A 625 20.45 8.95 13.02
CA GLY A 625 20.11 7.55 12.72
C GLY A 625 19.58 7.29 11.29
N VAL A 626 19.47 8.31 10.45
CA VAL A 626 19.26 8.14 9.02
C VAL A 626 20.60 7.83 8.34
N PRO A 627 20.70 6.82 7.46
CA PRO A 627 21.93 6.55 6.70
C PRO A 627 22.38 7.79 5.93
N GLU A 628 23.67 8.15 5.98
CA GLU A 628 24.24 9.35 5.34
C GLU A 628 23.97 9.46 3.84
N ASN A 629 23.66 8.35 3.16
CA ASN A 629 23.38 8.31 1.73
C ASN A 629 21.95 7.94 1.37
N GLY A 630 21.01 7.80 2.32
CA GLY A 630 19.65 7.27 2.02
C GLY A 630 19.68 5.89 1.33
N MET A 631 20.86 5.32 1.15
CA MET A 631 21.10 4.05 0.50
C MET A 631 21.35 2.98 1.56
N GLY A 632 20.50 1.97 1.56
CA GLY A 632 20.90 0.67 2.02
C GLY A 632 21.90 0.12 1.01
N VAL A 633 23.16 0.54 1.11
CA VAL A 633 24.21 -0.24 0.49
C VAL A 633 24.38 -1.47 1.35
N VAL A 634 23.87 -2.58 0.84
CA VAL A 634 24.28 -3.90 1.30
C VAL A 634 25.73 -4.03 0.85
N ALA A 635 26.67 -3.87 1.79
CA ALA A 635 28.03 -4.28 1.61
C ALA A 635 28.10 -5.81 1.69
#